data_940c777cdf0d3604bec5c1d69773a09a
#
_entry.id   940c777cdf0d3604bec5c1d69773a09a
#
_cell.length_a   1.000
_cell.length_b   1.000
_cell.length_c   1.000
_cell.angle_alpha   90.00
_cell.angle_beta   90.00
_cell.angle_gamma   90.00
#
_symmetry.space_group_name_H-M   'P 1'
#
loop_
_entity.id
_entity.type
_entity.pdbx_description
1 polymer ?
#
loop_
_entity_poly.entity_id
_entity_poly.type
_entity_poly.pdbx_seq_one_letter_code
_entity_poly.pdbx_strand_id
1 'polypeptide(L)'
;MRSSIDVHNHLLAEDVVHELSQLAGPLRDLSTAPGVLGLPPVAVGRPTLLADEDGAVVVLAPADAEVDTAGVAELLGRDRLDPVPPDRAPGLTGYLLAFVPPVALECPSTLVVDERVASQDVVYAAAGEPGVILKVRGADLVKATSAVVAPVTRQAS
;
A
#
# COMPACT_ATOMS: atom_id res chain seq x y z
N MET A 1 8.85 11.77 -11.97
CA MET A 1 7.82 10.96 -11.28
C MET A 1 8.15 9.49 -11.47
N ARG A 2 7.99 8.69 -10.43
CA ARG A 2 8.23 7.25 -10.50
C ARG A 2 7.05 6.51 -11.14
N SER A 3 7.27 5.26 -11.52
CA SER A 3 6.28 4.44 -12.21
C SER A 3 6.34 2.99 -11.75
N SER A 4 5.55 2.12 -12.39
CA SER A 4 5.58 0.68 -12.11
C SER A 4 6.94 0.05 -12.39
N ILE A 5 7.74 0.64 -13.27
CA ILE A 5 9.11 0.16 -13.54
C ILE A 5 9.98 0.30 -12.29
N ASP A 6 9.83 1.38 -11.54
CA ASP A 6 10.57 1.57 -10.28
C ASP A 6 10.19 0.52 -9.25
N VAL A 7 8.90 0.19 -9.16
CA VAL A 7 8.39 -0.87 -8.28
C VAL A 7 8.99 -2.23 -8.67
N HIS A 8 8.95 -2.54 -9.97
CA HIS A 8 9.48 -3.79 -10.52
C HIS A 8 10.97 -3.94 -10.22
N ASN A 9 11.75 -2.90 -10.52
CA ASN A 9 13.19 -2.93 -10.31
C ASN A 9 13.56 -3.08 -8.83
N HIS A 10 12.82 -2.42 -7.95
CA HIS A 10 13.04 -2.55 -6.51
C HIS A 10 12.83 -4.00 -6.04
N LEU A 11 11.72 -4.61 -6.46
CA LEU A 11 11.40 -5.98 -6.06
C LEU A 11 12.37 -7.00 -6.67
N LEU A 12 12.86 -6.77 -7.89
CA LEU A 12 13.91 -7.59 -8.49
C LEU A 12 15.20 -7.51 -7.68
N ALA A 13 15.58 -6.31 -7.25
CA ALA A 13 16.81 -6.10 -6.46
C ALA A 13 16.72 -6.80 -5.09
N GLU A 14 15.53 -6.94 -4.55
CA GLU A 14 15.27 -7.62 -3.28
C GLU A 14 14.97 -9.11 -3.44
N ASP A 15 15.08 -9.65 -4.64
CA ASP A 15 14.80 -11.06 -4.97
C ASP A 15 13.35 -11.47 -4.60
N VAL A 16 12.40 -10.57 -4.76
CA VAL A 16 10.99 -10.85 -4.49
C VAL A 16 10.29 -11.27 -5.77
N VAL A 17 9.73 -12.47 -5.77
CA VAL A 17 8.88 -12.95 -6.89
C VAL A 17 7.58 -12.16 -6.90
N HIS A 18 7.25 -11.57 -8.02
CA HIS A 18 6.07 -10.73 -8.18
C HIS A 18 5.62 -10.68 -9.63
N GLU A 19 4.40 -10.22 -9.84
CA GLU A 19 3.86 -9.94 -11.17
C GLU A 19 3.30 -8.54 -11.20
N LEU A 20 3.45 -7.87 -12.33
CA LEU A 20 2.73 -6.64 -12.64
C LEU A 20 1.74 -6.95 -13.75
N SER A 21 0.47 -6.68 -13.50
CA SER A 21 -0.59 -6.93 -14.47
C SER A 21 -1.19 -5.62 -14.94
N GLN A 22 -1.35 -5.48 -16.24
CA GLN A 22 -2.03 -4.33 -16.82
C GLN A 22 -3.50 -4.65 -16.94
N LEU A 23 -4.36 -3.78 -16.40
CA LEU A 23 -5.80 -3.94 -16.47
C LEU A 23 -6.33 -3.40 -17.80
N ALA A 24 -7.51 -3.89 -18.20
CA ALA A 24 -8.16 -3.47 -19.45
C ALA A 24 -8.55 -1.98 -19.44
N GLY A 25 -8.66 -1.37 -18.27
CA GLY A 25 -8.95 0.05 -18.13
C GLY A 25 -8.36 0.59 -16.83
N PRO A 26 -8.20 1.93 -16.70
CA PRO A 26 -7.67 2.49 -15.49
C PRO A 26 -8.63 2.34 -14.31
N LEU A 27 -8.11 2.03 -13.14
CA LEU A 27 -8.85 2.12 -11.89
C LEU A 27 -8.77 3.56 -11.38
N ARG A 28 -9.84 4.02 -10.76
CA ARG A 28 -9.86 5.30 -10.05
C ARG A 28 -9.00 5.24 -8.80
N ASP A 29 -9.13 4.16 -8.07
CA ASP A 29 -8.34 3.80 -6.91
C ASP A 29 -8.50 2.29 -6.66
N LEU A 30 -7.88 1.77 -5.62
CA LEU A 30 -7.94 0.33 -5.34
C LEU A 30 -9.23 -0.13 -4.64
N SER A 31 -10.12 0.80 -4.24
CA SER A 31 -11.38 0.39 -3.61
C SER A 31 -12.29 -0.38 -4.56
N THR A 32 -12.17 -0.14 -5.86
CA THR A 32 -12.97 -0.82 -6.89
C THR A 32 -12.29 -2.08 -7.44
N ALA A 33 -11.03 -2.30 -7.12
CA ALA A 33 -10.26 -3.42 -7.66
C ALA A 33 -10.86 -4.80 -7.32
N PRO A 34 -11.39 -5.06 -6.11
CA PRO A 34 -11.98 -6.37 -5.83
C PRO A 34 -13.08 -6.76 -6.83
N GLY A 35 -13.96 -5.84 -7.16
CA GLY A 35 -15.03 -6.11 -8.14
C GLY A 35 -14.51 -6.37 -9.54
N VAL A 36 -13.50 -5.61 -9.97
CA VAL A 36 -12.90 -5.76 -11.30
C VAL A 36 -12.13 -7.07 -11.42
N LEU A 37 -11.42 -7.47 -10.36
CA LEU A 37 -10.55 -8.64 -10.36
C LEU A 37 -11.26 -9.93 -9.89
N GLY A 38 -12.49 -9.83 -9.41
CA GLY A 38 -13.19 -10.99 -8.86
C GLY A 38 -12.56 -11.50 -7.56
N LEU A 39 -12.06 -10.59 -6.71
CA LEU A 39 -11.36 -10.92 -5.49
C LEU A 39 -12.12 -10.42 -4.26
N PRO A 40 -11.93 -11.07 -3.09
CA PRO A 40 -12.44 -10.52 -1.84
C PRO A 40 -11.64 -9.27 -1.46
N PRO A 41 -12.25 -8.29 -0.77
CA PRO A 41 -11.56 -7.06 -0.37
C PRO A 41 -10.28 -7.29 0.44
N VAL A 42 -10.20 -8.34 1.25
CA VAL A 42 -9.01 -8.64 2.05
C VAL A 42 -7.79 -9.03 1.22
N ALA A 43 -7.98 -9.45 -0.04
CA ALA A 43 -6.88 -9.78 -0.94
C ALA A 43 -6.27 -8.55 -1.61
N VAL A 44 -6.94 -7.40 -1.52
CA VAL A 44 -6.49 -6.15 -2.13
C VAL A 44 -6.05 -5.18 -1.03
N GLY A 45 -4.76 -4.91 -0.97
CA GLY A 45 -4.18 -3.95 -0.05
C GLY A 45 -4.29 -2.53 -0.61
N ARG A 46 -5.32 -1.80 -0.18
CA ARG A 46 -5.51 -0.41 -0.58
C ARG A 46 -4.58 0.48 0.23
N PRO A 47 -3.79 1.35 -0.41
CA PRO A 47 -2.85 2.19 0.31
C PRO A 47 -3.54 3.37 0.98
N THR A 48 -3.15 3.65 2.21
CA THR A 48 -3.44 4.90 2.91
C THR A 48 -2.09 5.53 3.25
N LEU A 49 -1.87 6.76 2.83
CA LEU A 49 -0.61 7.45 3.03
C LEU A 49 -0.75 8.46 4.16
N LEU A 50 0.03 8.25 5.20
CA LEU A 50 0.11 9.12 6.37
C LEU A 50 1.53 9.65 6.46
N ALA A 51 1.72 10.78 7.13
CA ALA A 51 3.05 11.32 7.36
C ALA A 51 3.12 12.16 8.63
N ASP A 52 4.32 12.27 9.14
CA ASP A 52 4.72 13.25 10.13
C ASP A 52 6.09 13.81 9.71
N GLU A 53 6.76 14.54 10.60
CA GLU A 53 8.07 15.10 10.33
C GLU A 53 9.18 14.06 10.16
N ASP A 54 8.97 12.82 10.65
CA ASP A 54 9.94 11.73 10.57
C ASP A 54 9.82 10.91 9.28
N GLY A 55 8.78 11.10 8.50
CA GLY A 55 8.63 10.41 7.22
C GLY A 55 7.21 9.94 6.94
N ALA A 56 7.08 9.16 5.87
CA ALA A 56 5.82 8.63 5.41
C ALA A 56 5.52 7.25 6.00
N VAL A 57 4.23 6.98 6.18
CA VAL A 57 3.73 5.68 6.57
C VAL A 57 2.70 5.24 5.52
N VAL A 58 2.95 4.12 4.88
CA VAL A 58 1.99 3.51 3.96
C VAL A 58 1.28 2.39 4.71
N VAL A 59 -0.03 2.44 4.77
CA VAL A 59 -0.84 1.40 5.41
C VAL A 59 -1.61 0.65 4.33
N LEU A 60 -1.40 -0.66 4.24
CA LEU A 60 -2.18 -1.53 3.38
C LEU A 60 -3.30 -2.16 4.19
N ALA A 61 -4.53 -1.77 3.89
CA ALA A 61 -5.73 -2.29 4.54
C ALA A 61 -6.64 -2.94 3.49
N PRO A 62 -7.59 -3.79 3.88
CA PRO A 62 -8.58 -4.30 2.93
C PRO A 62 -9.25 -3.16 2.17
N ALA A 63 -9.52 -3.39 0.88
CA ALA A 63 -9.99 -2.34 -0.04
C ALA A 63 -11.27 -1.64 0.41
N ASP A 64 -12.10 -2.30 1.22
CA ASP A 64 -13.38 -1.76 1.73
C ASP A 64 -13.29 -1.23 3.17
N ALA A 65 -12.11 -1.22 3.77
CA ALA A 65 -11.93 -0.84 5.18
C ALA A 65 -11.30 0.55 5.31
N GLU A 66 -11.60 1.22 6.41
CA GLU A 66 -10.98 2.48 6.76
C GLU A 66 -9.87 2.27 7.79
N VAL A 67 -8.77 2.99 7.62
CA VAL A 67 -7.62 2.94 8.52
C VAL A 67 -7.91 3.76 9.77
N ASP A 68 -7.59 3.18 10.93
CA ASP A 68 -7.58 3.89 12.21
C ASP A 68 -6.26 4.65 12.34
N THR A 69 -6.24 5.90 11.90
CA THR A 69 -5.04 6.73 11.88
C THR A 69 -4.42 6.91 13.26
N ALA A 70 -5.23 7.13 14.27
CA ALA A 70 -4.74 7.27 15.65
C ALA A 70 -4.12 5.97 16.16
N GLY A 71 -4.75 4.83 15.82
CA GLY A 71 -4.22 3.51 16.18
C GLY A 71 -2.88 3.20 15.52
N VAL A 72 -2.71 3.62 14.26
CA VAL A 72 -1.42 3.46 13.57
C VAL A 72 -0.34 4.31 14.21
N ALA A 73 -0.65 5.56 14.56
CA ALA A 73 0.30 6.43 15.24
C ALA A 73 0.75 5.83 16.58
N GLU A 74 -0.20 5.33 17.37
CA GLU A 74 0.09 4.67 18.65
C GLU A 74 0.96 3.42 18.45
N LEU A 75 0.62 2.59 17.48
CA LEU A 75 1.37 1.38 17.12
C LEU A 75 2.83 1.67 16.81
N LEU A 76 3.10 2.77 16.10
CA LEU A 76 4.44 3.15 15.67
C LEU A 76 5.17 4.07 16.64
N GLY A 77 4.55 4.41 17.77
CA GLY A 77 5.14 5.32 18.75
C GLY A 77 5.27 6.75 18.22
N ARG A 78 4.39 7.15 17.31
CA ARG A 78 4.32 8.51 16.75
C ARG A 78 3.26 9.31 17.49
N ASP A 79 3.55 10.58 17.77
CA ASP A 79 2.61 11.46 18.47
C ASP A 79 1.35 11.69 17.65
N ARG A 80 1.54 11.92 16.36
CA ARG A 80 0.43 12.17 15.44
C ARG A 80 0.86 11.87 14.01
N LEU A 81 -0.02 11.19 13.28
CA LEU A 81 0.12 11.00 11.83
C LEU A 81 -1.06 11.66 11.14
N ASP A 82 -0.79 12.40 10.08
CA ASP A 82 -1.82 13.06 9.30
C ASP A 82 -1.89 12.48 7.90
N PRO A 83 -3.10 12.36 7.32
CA PRO A 83 -3.24 11.98 5.91
C PRO A 83 -2.52 12.97 5.01
N VAL A 84 -1.80 12.47 4.02
CA VAL A 84 -1.10 13.31 3.05
C VAL A 84 -2.11 13.76 1.99
N PRO A 85 -2.23 15.07 1.73
CA PRO A 85 -3.13 15.57 0.69
C PRO A 85 -2.72 15.06 -0.70
N PRO A 86 -3.68 14.86 -1.63
CA PRO A 86 -3.36 14.37 -2.98
C PRO A 86 -2.34 15.20 -3.73
N ASP A 87 -2.34 16.53 -3.56
CA ASP A 87 -1.41 17.42 -4.25
C ASP A 87 0.02 17.34 -3.71
N ARG A 88 0.22 16.84 -2.48
CA ARG A 88 1.54 16.66 -1.87
C ARG A 88 2.12 15.27 -2.09
N ALA A 89 1.30 14.28 -2.37
CA ALA A 89 1.77 12.89 -2.47
C ALA A 89 2.85 12.70 -3.53
N PRO A 90 2.73 13.25 -4.77
CA PRO A 90 3.77 13.06 -5.77
C PRO A 90 5.13 13.63 -5.36
N GLY A 91 5.17 14.82 -4.76
CA GLY A 91 6.42 15.42 -4.30
C GLY A 91 7.07 14.66 -3.15
N LEU A 92 6.27 14.05 -2.30
CA LEU A 92 6.76 13.29 -1.14
C LEU A 92 7.21 11.88 -1.54
N THR A 93 6.41 11.17 -2.33
CA THR A 93 6.60 9.74 -2.59
C THR A 93 7.09 9.41 -3.98
N GLY A 94 6.87 10.29 -4.95
CA GLY A 94 7.09 10.04 -6.37
C GLY A 94 5.86 9.49 -7.10
N TYR A 95 4.73 9.31 -6.41
CA TYR A 95 3.53 8.67 -6.97
C TYR A 95 2.26 9.45 -6.67
N LEU A 96 1.22 9.25 -7.50
CA LEU A 96 -0.12 9.73 -7.20
C LEU A 96 -0.66 9.03 -5.94
N LEU A 97 -1.41 9.78 -5.12
CA LEU A 97 -1.91 9.29 -3.83
C LEU A 97 -2.66 7.95 -3.93
N ALA A 98 -3.54 7.82 -4.92
CA ALA A 98 -4.38 6.62 -5.07
C ALA A 98 -3.59 5.36 -5.45
N PHE A 99 -2.36 5.51 -5.94
CA PHE A 99 -1.55 4.41 -6.49
C PHE A 99 -0.19 4.27 -5.82
N VAL A 100 -0.05 4.80 -4.61
CA VAL A 100 1.20 4.65 -3.84
C VAL A 100 1.49 3.17 -3.61
N PRO A 101 2.62 2.67 -4.11
CA PRO A 101 2.99 1.26 -3.93
C PRO A 101 3.54 1.01 -2.53
N PRO A 102 3.63 -0.25 -2.10
CA PRO A 102 4.21 -0.58 -0.80
C PRO A 102 5.72 -0.46 -0.74
N VAL A 103 6.38 -0.26 -1.88
CA VAL A 103 7.85 -0.21 -2.00
C VAL A 103 8.26 0.90 -2.95
N ALA A 104 9.57 1.22 -2.96
CA ALA A 104 10.18 2.12 -3.94
C ALA A 104 9.70 3.58 -3.85
N LEU A 105 9.38 4.06 -2.65
CA LEU A 105 9.06 5.48 -2.43
C LEU A 105 10.33 6.34 -2.43
N GLU A 106 10.22 7.61 -2.81
CA GLU A 106 11.34 8.56 -2.84
C GLU A 106 11.73 9.07 -1.46
N CYS A 107 10.87 8.89 -0.45
CA CYS A 107 11.13 9.35 0.91
C CYS A 107 11.32 8.15 1.86
N PRO A 108 11.93 8.38 3.03
CA PRO A 108 11.90 7.36 4.08
C PRO A 108 10.46 6.98 4.40
N SER A 109 10.19 5.69 4.48
CA SER A 109 8.83 5.20 4.69
C SER A 109 8.82 3.96 5.56
N THR A 110 7.71 3.80 6.29
CA THR A 110 7.39 2.60 7.03
C THR A 110 6.16 1.97 6.40
N LEU A 111 6.20 0.66 6.18
CA LEU A 111 5.03 -0.07 5.68
C LEU A 111 4.32 -0.76 6.85
N VAL A 112 3.03 -0.53 6.96
CA VAL A 112 2.16 -1.23 7.90
C VAL A 112 1.14 -2.00 7.08
N VAL A 113 0.97 -3.29 7.37
CA VAL A 113 0.02 -4.14 6.66
C VAL A 113 -1.01 -4.65 7.66
N ASP A 114 -2.29 -4.44 7.38
CA ASP A 114 -3.34 -5.02 8.21
C ASP A 114 -3.19 -6.54 8.25
N GLU A 115 -3.37 -7.12 9.42
CA GLU A 115 -3.14 -8.55 9.61
C GLU A 115 -3.98 -9.43 8.69
N ARG A 116 -5.17 -8.99 8.30
CA ARG A 116 -6.03 -9.75 7.37
C ARG A 116 -5.47 -9.75 5.96
N VAL A 117 -4.83 -8.66 5.54
CA VAL A 117 -4.15 -8.57 4.25
C VAL A 117 -2.87 -9.40 4.28
N ALA A 118 -2.07 -9.25 5.34
CA ALA A 118 -0.80 -9.96 5.48
C ALA A 118 -0.96 -11.48 5.51
N SER A 119 -2.09 -11.97 6.00
CA SER A 119 -2.36 -13.41 6.08
C SER A 119 -2.82 -14.03 4.76
N GLN A 120 -3.07 -13.23 3.73
CA GLN A 120 -3.42 -13.75 2.41
C GLN A 120 -2.20 -14.38 1.74
N ASP A 121 -2.40 -15.50 1.03
CA ASP A 121 -1.32 -16.12 0.26
C ASP A 121 -0.78 -15.15 -0.80
N VAL A 122 -1.68 -14.43 -1.45
CA VAL A 122 -1.36 -13.44 -2.48
C VAL A 122 -2.05 -12.12 -2.14
N VAL A 123 -1.26 -11.04 -2.20
CA VAL A 123 -1.74 -9.68 -2.00
C VAL A 123 -1.68 -8.95 -3.33
N TYR A 124 -2.74 -8.22 -3.65
CA TYR A 124 -2.80 -7.32 -4.78
C TYR A 124 -2.69 -5.89 -4.27
N ALA A 125 -1.78 -5.12 -4.83
CA ALA A 125 -1.48 -3.77 -4.34
C ALA A 125 -1.28 -2.79 -5.50
N ALA A 126 -1.21 -1.51 -5.16
CA ALA A 126 -0.90 -0.48 -6.15
C ALA A 126 0.53 -0.64 -6.67
N ALA A 127 0.73 -0.31 -7.92
CA ALA A 127 2.03 -0.42 -8.59
C ALA A 127 2.55 0.93 -9.11
N GLY A 128 2.07 2.03 -8.56
CA GLY A 128 2.59 3.35 -8.85
C GLY A 128 1.88 4.09 -9.99
N GLU A 129 0.95 3.45 -10.70
CA GLU A 129 0.23 4.10 -11.79
C GLU A 129 -1.15 3.49 -12.01
N PRO A 130 -2.11 4.26 -12.56
CA PRO A 130 -3.43 3.72 -12.89
C PRO A 130 -3.33 2.59 -13.91
N GLY A 131 -4.13 1.57 -13.75
CA GLY A 131 -4.19 0.45 -14.70
C GLY A 131 -3.14 -0.62 -14.51
N VAL A 132 -2.21 -0.49 -13.56
CA VAL A 132 -1.23 -1.52 -13.25
C VAL A 132 -1.44 -2.00 -11.81
N ILE A 133 -1.49 -3.32 -11.61
CA ILE A 133 -1.64 -3.92 -10.30
C ILE A 133 -0.43 -4.79 -9.99
N LEU A 134 0.04 -4.71 -8.75
CA LEU A 134 1.11 -5.56 -8.23
C LEU A 134 0.49 -6.80 -7.58
N LYS A 135 1.02 -7.96 -7.93
CA LYS A 135 0.65 -9.23 -7.33
C LYS A 135 1.90 -9.82 -6.67
N VAL A 136 1.83 -10.06 -5.37
CA VAL A 136 2.98 -10.53 -4.59
C VAL A 136 2.48 -11.43 -3.44
N ARG A 137 3.30 -12.40 -3.03
CA ARG A 137 2.96 -13.21 -1.87
C ARG A 137 2.99 -12.35 -0.60
N GLY A 138 1.96 -12.48 0.24
CA GLY A 138 1.87 -11.68 1.47
C GLY A 138 3.09 -11.84 2.38
N ALA A 139 3.54 -13.07 2.59
CA ALA A 139 4.72 -13.34 3.43
C ALA A 139 6.00 -12.73 2.84
N ASP A 140 6.16 -12.77 1.53
CA ASP A 140 7.34 -12.21 0.87
C ASP A 140 7.35 -10.69 0.95
N LEU A 141 6.20 -10.05 0.79
CA LEU A 141 6.09 -8.61 0.92
C LEU A 141 6.46 -8.15 2.34
N VAL A 142 5.91 -8.80 3.36
CA VAL A 142 6.19 -8.47 4.76
C VAL A 142 7.67 -8.65 5.07
N LYS A 143 8.27 -9.75 4.62
CA LYS A 143 9.69 -10.04 4.86
C LYS A 143 10.60 -9.03 4.17
N ALA A 144 10.35 -8.74 2.90
CA ALA A 144 11.21 -7.86 2.11
C ALA A 144 11.17 -6.41 2.59
N THR A 145 10.06 -5.97 3.16
CA THR A 145 9.85 -4.58 3.59
C THR A 145 10.03 -4.39 5.09
N SER A 146 10.17 -5.48 5.85
CA SER A 146 10.13 -5.44 7.33
C SER A 146 8.84 -4.76 7.83
N ALA A 147 7.73 -5.01 7.17
CA ALA A 147 6.46 -4.38 7.48
C ALA A 147 6.00 -4.70 8.90
N VAL A 148 5.34 -3.73 9.52
CA VAL A 148 4.64 -3.94 10.78
C VAL A 148 3.27 -4.53 10.46
N VAL A 149 2.94 -5.67 11.05
CA VAL A 149 1.65 -6.35 10.84
C VAL A 149 0.82 -6.23 12.11
N ALA A 150 -0.37 -5.66 11.99
CA ALA A 150 -1.26 -5.43 13.12
C ALA A 150 -2.69 -5.14 12.64
N PRO A 151 -3.71 -5.24 13.50
CA PRO A 151 -5.05 -4.74 13.16
C PRO A 151 -5.02 -3.21 13.15
N VAL A 152 -5.30 -2.60 12.00
CA VAL A 152 -5.15 -1.14 11.82
C VAL A 152 -6.39 -0.49 11.23
N THR A 153 -7.50 -1.18 11.16
CA THR A 153 -8.74 -0.64 10.59
C THR A 153 -9.75 -0.33 11.69
N ARG A 154 -10.62 0.64 11.39
CA ARG A 154 -11.77 0.92 12.25
C ARG A 154 -12.75 -0.22 12.11
N GLN A 155 -13.27 -0.66 13.24
CA GLN A 155 -14.34 -1.65 13.21
C GLN A 155 -15.64 -0.96 12.83
N ALA A 156 -16.41 -1.61 11.95
CA ALA A 156 -17.76 -1.19 11.66
C ALA A 156 -18.58 -1.34 12.95
N SER A 157 -19.12 -0.25 13.39
CA SER A 157 -20.01 -0.26 14.56
C SER A 157 -21.43 -0.64 14.16
#